data_975f1af0b28b948fc4cf293b0032b5f7
#
_entry.id   975f1af0b28b948fc4cf293b0032b5f7
#
_cell.length_a   1.000
_cell.length_b   1.000
_cell.length_c   1.000
_cell.angle_alpha   90.00
_cell.angle_beta   90.00
_cell.angle_gamma   90.00
#
_symmetry.space_group_name_H-M   'P 1'
#
loop_
_entity.id
_entity.type
_entity.pdbx_description
1 polymer ?
#
loop_
_entity_poly.entity_id
_entity_poly.type
_entity_poly.pdbx_seq_one_letter_code
_entity_poly.pdbx_strand_id
1 'polypeptide(L)'
;MHEEVRDLVSRDAKVIAGVEKLRFFPLVAESGKGTVLFEPGGRELLDFSSSWTAGGLGYGHPIVTKAIIDAATNPPGFGGISLIHPDLVKFAELLLSIVPGTSDRRVYIGNTGTDANDVVLRSILTNTNKSRVLTFENSYHGGLGIAMGVSGVHVGTNAQADTAAQFIKFPDPFRPHLGNVEESVNDILSQLRAEMKKGDVACLITEPIQSDGGLIVPPDGFLKSLSLLCKEFDVLFIVDEVKVGLGRTGLLHAFERDGVIPDIVTFGKMLGGGLPLSAAVGPAHILDGPTGSALMTSAGNPICVAAGLAALEVIIGDDLAGKAARAGQRIRDQFLKEVERLGIQDVVGEIRGHGLAIGIDLVTDLKSLSRDADLARKTIYRAWELGVVIYYVGSNVLEVTPPLTIQDSEIDRGVAIIAQAIADAKNGLVSDEQISAYAGW
;
A
#
# COMPACT_ATOMS: atom_id res chain seq x y z
N MET A 1 7.02 27.61 -11.31
CA MET A 1 7.35 26.34 -12.02
C MET A 1 8.38 26.64 -13.10
N HIS A 2 9.51 25.94 -13.12
CA HIS A 2 10.59 26.09 -14.07
C HIS A 2 10.11 25.78 -15.50
N GLU A 3 10.71 26.41 -16.56
CA GLU A 3 10.27 26.22 -17.95
C GLU A 3 10.38 24.77 -18.41
N GLU A 4 11.47 24.09 -18.04
CA GLU A 4 11.73 22.70 -18.35
C GLU A 4 10.67 21.75 -17.72
N VAL A 5 10.22 22.02 -16.51
CA VAL A 5 9.14 21.28 -15.86
C VAL A 5 7.83 21.41 -16.65
N ARG A 6 7.50 22.64 -17.10
CA ARG A 6 6.31 22.87 -17.95
C ARG A 6 6.37 22.12 -19.27
N ASP A 7 7.54 22.13 -19.94
CA ASP A 7 7.73 21.40 -21.19
C ASP A 7 7.55 19.90 -20.99
N LEU A 8 8.18 19.30 -19.98
CA LEU A 8 8.07 17.87 -19.67
C LEU A 8 6.63 17.45 -19.34
N VAL A 9 5.90 18.23 -18.54
CA VAL A 9 4.48 17.99 -18.25
C VAL A 9 3.63 18.03 -19.52
N SER A 10 3.89 19.02 -20.42
CA SER A 10 3.17 19.12 -21.69
C SER A 10 3.46 17.94 -22.61
N ARG A 11 4.70 17.46 -22.65
CA ARG A 11 5.09 16.30 -23.46
C ARG A 11 4.53 14.99 -22.90
N ASP A 12 4.58 14.79 -21.57
CA ASP A 12 3.94 13.65 -20.91
C ASP A 12 2.46 13.54 -21.28
N ALA A 13 1.76 14.66 -21.26
CA ALA A 13 0.33 14.69 -21.59
C ALA A 13 0.03 14.20 -23.01
N LYS A 14 0.98 14.37 -23.96
CA LYS A 14 0.81 14.01 -25.36
C LYS A 14 1.22 12.57 -25.70
N VAL A 15 2.15 11.96 -24.95
CA VAL A 15 2.79 10.71 -25.37
C VAL A 15 2.53 9.53 -24.42
N ILE A 16 2.18 9.77 -23.16
CA ILE A 16 1.86 8.72 -22.21
C ILE A 16 0.34 8.54 -22.12
N ALA A 17 -0.11 7.29 -22.18
CA ALA A 17 -1.54 6.95 -22.12
C ALA A 17 -2.20 7.42 -20.82
N GLY A 18 -3.43 7.96 -20.90
CA GLY A 18 -4.17 8.47 -19.74
C GLY A 18 -4.55 7.41 -18.73
N VAL A 19 -4.75 6.17 -19.17
CA VAL A 19 -5.20 5.05 -18.32
C VAL A 19 -4.23 4.67 -17.18
N GLU A 20 -2.96 5.07 -17.28
CA GLU A 20 -1.94 4.80 -16.25
C GLU A 20 -1.54 6.05 -15.46
N LYS A 21 -2.21 7.19 -15.70
CA LYS A 21 -1.85 8.48 -15.08
C LYS A 21 -2.69 8.76 -13.85
N LEU A 22 -2.00 9.04 -12.75
CA LEU A 22 -2.58 9.58 -11.53
C LEU A 22 -1.74 10.79 -11.10
N ARG A 23 -2.08 11.97 -11.62
CA ARG A 23 -1.33 13.22 -11.39
C ARG A 23 -2.07 14.11 -10.40
N PHE A 24 -1.44 14.44 -9.27
CA PHE A 24 -1.98 15.29 -8.22
C PHE A 24 -1.43 16.72 -8.26
N PHE A 25 -0.28 16.90 -8.84
CA PHE A 25 0.44 18.16 -9.04
C PHE A 25 1.53 17.96 -10.12
N PRO A 26 2.14 19.03 -10.65
CA PRO A 26 3.11 18.93 -11.76
C PRO A 26 4.49 18.46 -11.28
N LEU A 27 4.56 17.27 -10.67
CA LEU A 27 5.81 16.69 -10.21
C LEU A 27 6.62 16.15 -11.39
N VAL A 28 7.84 16.65 -11.53
CA VAL A 28 8.86 16.09 -12.42
C VAL A 28 10.08 15.77 -11.57
N ALA A 29 10.42 14.50 -11.45
CA ALA A 29 11.61 14.06 -10.74
C ALA A 29 12.69 13.64 -11.75
N GLU A 30 13.86 14.27 -11.69
CA GLU A 30 15.03 13.94 -12.51
C GLU A 30 15.90 12.87 -11.83
N SER A 31 15.99 12.93 -10.50
CA SER A 31 16.74 11.97 -9.70
C SER A 31 16.19 11.87 -8.29
N GLY A 32 16.71 10.92 -7.50
CA GLY A 32 16.38 10.77 -6.08
C GLY A 32 17.55 10.24 -5.27
N LYS A 33 17.64 10.63 -4.00
CA LYS A 33 18.66 10.14 -3.06
C LYS A 33 18.07 10.09 -1.63
N GLY A 34 18.12 8.93 -1.00
CA GLY A 34 17.52 8.73 0.31
C GLY A 34 16.03 9.06 0.29
N THR A 35 15.60 10.05 1.05
CA THR A 35 14.20 10.51 1.16
C THR A 35 13.89 11.71 0.25
N VAL A 36 14.83 12.16 -0.58
CA VAL A 36 14.73 13.39 -1.37
C VAL A 36 14.63 13.07 -2.85
N LEU A 37 13.66 13.68 -3.54
CA LEU A 37 13.57 13.79 -4.98
C LEU A 37 14.14 15.14 -5.42
N PHE A 38 14.76 15.15 -6.59
CA PHE A 38 15.30 16.36 -7.22
C PHE A 38 14.55 16.64 -8.52
N GLU A 39 13.97 17.85 -8.61
CA GLU A 39 13.38 18.33 -9.86
C GLU A 39 14.47 18.92 -10.79
N PRO A 40 14.19 19.05 -12.10
CA PRO A 40 15.02 19.83 -13.01
C PRO A 40 15.29 21.24 -12.44
N GLY A 41 16.56 21.66 -12.43
CA GLY A 41 16.99 22.88 -11.78
C GLY A 41 17.41 22.72 -10.31
N GLY A 42 17.40 21.49 -9.79
CA GLY A 42 17.97 21.15 -8.48
C GLY A 42 17.08 21.44 -7.27
N ARG A 43 15.79 21.72 -7.47
CA ARG A 43 14.86 21.87 -6.36
C ARG A 43 14.67 20.53 -5.64
N GLU A 44 14.84 20.54 -4.33
CA GLU A 44 14.69 19.38 -3.44
C GLU A 44 13.25 19.25 -2.93
N LEU A 45 12.73 18.02 -2.99
CA LEU A 45 11.43 17.64 -2.46
C LEU A 45 11.59 16.46 -1.49
N LEU A 46 11.17 16.61 -0.23
CA LEU A 46 11.07 15.47 0.68
C LEU A 46 9.91 14.55 0.24
N ASP A 47 10.18 13.28 0.08
CA ASP A 47 9.17 12.30 -0.29
C ASP A 47 8.54 11.63 0.92
N PHE A 48 7.31 12.03 1.23
CA PHE A 48 6.47 11.45 2.27
C PHE A 48 5.47 10.41 1.74
N SER A 49 5.61 10.01 0.45
CA SER A 49 4.80 8.97 -0.19
C SER A 49 5.58 7.69 -0.48
N SER A 50 6.92 7.75 -0.57
CA SER A 50 7.79 6.67 -1.04
C SER A 50 7.30 6.04 -2.36
N SER A 51 6.84 6.85 -3.31
CA SER A 51 6.25 6.33 -4.56
C SER A 51 5.17 5.26 -4.29
N TRP A 52 4.15 5.62 -3.50
CA TRP A 52 3.10 4.69 -3.06
C TRP A 52 3.66 3.49 -2.29
N THR A 53 4.63 3.74 -1.42
CA THR A 53 5.38 2.76 -0.60
C THR A 53 6.32 1.82 -1.37
N ALA A 54 6.44 1.93 -2.69
CA ALA A 54 7.38 1.11 -3.46
C ALA A 54 8.85 1.46 -3.15
N GLY A 55 9.14 2.73 -2.88
CA GLY A 55 10.46 3.23 -2.46
C GLY A 55 10.70 3.16 -0.95
N GLY A 56 10.24 2.11 -0.28
CA GLY A 56 10.27 2.00 1.19
C GLY A 56 11.67 2.08 1.82
N LEU A 57 12.75 1.82 1.07
CA LEU A 57 14.14 2.00 1.51
C LEU A 57 14.75 3.34 1.08
N GLY A 58 13.96 4.19 0.42
CA GLY A 58 14.43 5.42 -0.20
C GLY A 58 15.15 5.18 -1.52
N TYR A 59 15.62 6.26 -2.12
CA TYR A 59 16.22 6.27 -3.44
C TYR A 59 17.72 5.97 -3.37
N GLY A 60 18.19 5.02 -4.21
CA GLY A 60 19.61 4.71 -4.33
C GLY A 60 20.23 4.08 -3.07
N HIS A 61 19.49 3.23 -2.35
CA HIS A 61 20.01 2.55 -1.16
C HIS A 61 21.28 1.74 -1.51
N PRO A 62 22.43 1.96 -0.83
CA PRO A 62 23.72 1.45 -1.28
C PRO A 62 23.77 -0.08 -1.44
N ILE A 63 23.21 -0.83 -0.49
CA ILE A 63 23.20 -2.31 -0.51
C ILE A 63 22.33 -2.80 -1.67
N VAL A 64 21.14 -2.25 -1.87
CA VAL A 64 20.22 -2.62 -2.96
C VAL A 64 20.82 -2.26 -4.31
N THR A 65 21.37 -1.05 -4.45
CA THR A 65 22.01 -0.58 -5.69
C THR A 65 23.20 -1.50 -6.07
N LYS A 66 24.04 -1.89 -5.08
CA LYS A 66 25.13 -2.81 -5.34
C LYS A 66 24.62 -4.17 -5.82
N ALA A 67 23.61 -4.74 -5.18
CA ALA A 67 23.02 -6.03 -5.58
C ALA A 67 22.46 -5.99 -7.02
N ILE A 68 21.79 -4.87 -7.40
CA ILE A 68 21.29 -4.65 -8.76
C ILE A 68 22.45 -4.63 -9.78
N ILE A 69 23.51 -3.86 -9.51
CA ILE A 69 24.68 -3.76 -10.40
C ILE A 69 25.36 -5.11 -10.57
N ASP A 70 25.61 -5.83 -9.46
CA ASP A 70 26.26 -7.14 -9.50
C ASP A 70 25.43 -8.15 -10.32
N ALA A 71 24.12 -8.22 -10.09
CA ALA A 71 23.22 -9.12 -10.83
C ALA A 71 23.08 -8.73 -12.31
N ALA A 72 23.08 -7.45 -12.64
CA ALA A 72 22.98 -6.96 -14.01
C ALA A 72 24.26 -7.18 -14.82
N THR A 73 25.43 -7.27 -14.16
CA THR A 73 26.73 -7.45 -14.83
C THR A 73 26.86 -8.85 -15.44
N ASN A 74 26.30 -9.88 -14.80
CA ASN A 74 26.38 -11.26 -15.30
C ASN A 74 25.11 -12.06 -14.95
N PRO A 75 23.95 -11.73 -15.56
CA PRO A 75 22.68 -12.35 -15.21
C PRO A 75 22.62 -13.80 -15.73
N PRO A 76 22.12 -14.76 -14.96
CA PRO A 76 21.90 -16.15 -15.40
C PRO A 76 20.70 -16.32 -16.35
N GLY A 77 20.07 -15.24 -16.78
CA GLY A 77 18.88 -15.18 -17.63
C GLY A 77 18.04 -13.95 -17.26
N PHE A 78 16.77 -13.88 -17.70
CA PHE A 78 15.90 -12.75 -17.42
C PHE A 78 14.53 -13.15 -16.86
N GLY A 79 14.36 -14.37 -16.38
CA GLY A 79 13.14 -14.89 -15.75
C GLY A 79 13.35 -16.24 -15.11
N GLY A 80 12.42 -16.67 -14.26
CA GLY A 80 12.48 -17.92 -13.51
C GLY A 80 11.62 -19.07 -14.06
N ILE A 81 10.83 -18.85 -15.12
CA ILE A 81 9.85 -19.85 -15.59
C ILE A 81 10.45 -21.09 -16.24
N SER A 82 11.63 -20.99 -16.85
CA SER A 82 12.26 -22.09 -17.60
C SER A 82 13.67 -22.43 -17.14
N LEU A 83 14.17 -21.73 -16.12
CA LEU A 83 15.47 -21.96 -15.53
C LEU A 83 15.42 -21.77 -14.00
N ILE A 84 16.35 -22.44 -13.32
CA ILE A 84 16.57 -22.29 -11.88
C ILE A 84 17.83 -21.45 -11.70
N HIS A 85 17.77 -20.41 -10.89
CA HIS A 85 18.97 -19.70 -10.44
C HIS A 85 19.02 -19.62 -8.91
N PRO A 86 20.23 -19.62 -8.32
CA PRO A 86 20.40 -19.75 -6.87
C PRO A 86 19.66 -18.70 -6.05
N ASP A 87 19.67 -17.44 -6.50
CA ASP A 87 19.06 -16.35 -5.74
C ASP A 87 17.53 -16.43 -5.75
N LEU A 88 16.91 -17.01 -6.79
CA LEU A 88 15.47 -17.27 -6.80
C LEU A 88 15.08 -18.26 -5.70
N VAL A 89 15.86 -19.33 -5.55
CA VAL A 89 15.63 -20.33 -4.49
C VAL A 89 15.84 -19.70 -3.11
N LYS A 90 16.97 -19.00 -2.91
CA LYS A 90 17.24 -18.29 -1.64
C LYS A 90 16.13 -17.29 -1.26
N PHE A 91 15.62 -16.55 -2.25
CA PHE A 91 14.55 -15.58 -2.01
C PHE A 91 13.26 -16.28 -1.55
N ALA A 92 12.89 -17.39 -2.19
CA ALA A 92 11.74 -18.18 -1.78
C ALA A 92 11.93 -18.77 -0.37
N GLU A 93 13.11 -19.35 -0.09
CA GLU A 93 13.45 -19.90 1.23
C GLU A 93 13.43 -18.84 2.33
N LEU A 94 13.93 -17.63 2.05
CA LEU A 94 13.88 -16.49 2.98
C LEU A 94 12.43 -16.10 3.27
N LEU A 95 11.58 -15.96 2.26
CA LEU A 95 10.15 -15.65 2.47
C LEU A 95 9.46 -16.74 3.28
N LEU A 96 9.72 -18.02 2.99
CA LEU A 96 9.18 -19.13 3.78
C LEU A 96 9.64 -19.11 5.24
N SER A 97 10.84 -18.61 5.51
CA SER A 97 11.39 -18.53 6.87
C SER A 97 10.82 -17.40 7.71
N ILE A 98 10.46 -16.27 7.09
CA ILE A 98 9.97 -15.07 7.78
C ILE A 98 8.44 -15.00 7.86
N VAL A 99 7.71 -15.65 6.94
CA VAL A 99 6.25 -15.71 6.97
C VAL A 99 5.81 -16.89 7.82
N PRO A 100 5.04 -16.70 8.89
CA PRO A 100 4.56 -17.79 9.73
C PRO A 100 3.56 -18.68 8.97
N GLY A 101 3.49 -19.97 9.32
CA GLY A 101 2.53 -20.91 8.73
C GLY A 101 3.00 -22.38 8.81
N THR A 102 2.29 -23.26 8.11
CA THR A 102 2.62 -24.71 8.03
C THR A 102 3.88 -24.96 7.21
N SER A 103 4.44 -26.17 7.26
CA SER A 103 5.65 -26.54 6.53
C SER A 103 5.44 -26.79 5.04
N ASP A 104 4.24 -27.19 4.61
CA ASP A 104 3.93 -27.49 3.20
C ASP A 104 3.39 -26.26 2.48
N ARG A 105 4.28 -25.33 2.18
CA ARG A 105 3.98 -24.07 1.50
C ARG A 105 4.87 -23.87 0.28
N ARG A 106 4.41 -23.00 -0.63
CA ARG A 106 5.15 -22.55 -1.81
C ARG A 106 5.17 -21.02 -1.85
N VAL A 107 6.10 -20.53 -2.63
CA VAL A 107 6.21 -19.10 -2.97
C VAL A 107 5.95 -18.93 -4.46
N TYR A 108 4.89 -18.21 -4.79
CA TYR A 108 4.74 -17.62 -6.11
C TYR A 108 5.59 -16.35 -6.18
N ILE A 109 6.30 -16.12 -7.27
CA ILE A 109 7.11 -14.93 -7.50
C ILE A 109 6.63 -14.26 -8.78
N GLY A 110 6.25 -12.98 -8.66
CA GLY A 110 5.70 -12.16 -9.73
C GLY A 110 6.40 -10.81 -9.86
N ASN A 111 5.71 -9.84 -10.48
CA ASN A 111 6.26 -8.52 -10.78
C ASN A 111 5.55 -7.40 -9.98
N THR A 112 4.27 -7.54 -9.67
CA THR A 112 3.43 -6.53 -9.01
C THR A 112 2.50 -7.17 -7.98
N GLY A 113 2.06 -6.41 -6.97
CA GLY A 113 1.03 -6.88 -6.05
C GLY A 113 -0.25 -7.32 -6.76
N THR A 114 -0.60 -6.66 -7.86
CA THR A 114 -1.75 -7.03 -8.71
C THR A 114 -1.64 -8.47 -9.21
N ASP A 115 -0.49 -8.89 -9.76
CA ASP A 115 -0.35 -10.24 -10.27
C ASP A 115 -0.26 -11.29 -9.13
N ALA A 116 0.33 -10.94 -8.00
CA ALA A 116 0.35 -11.82 -6.84
C ALA A 116 -1.07 -12.14 -6.35
N ASN A 117 -1.91 -11.12 -6.19
CA ASN A 117 -3.30 -11.29 -5.80
C ASN A 117 -4.12 -12.01 -6.88
N ASP A 118 -3.95 -11.64 -8.15
CA ASP A 118 -4.68 -12.28 -9.28
C ASP A 118 -4.38 -13.77 -9.36
N VAL A 119 -3.11 -14.16 -9.28
CA VAL A 119 -2.69 -15.56 -9.35
C VAL A 119 -3.19 -16.34 -8.15
N VAL A 120 -3.09 -15.80 -6.94
CA VAL A 120 -3.63 -16.43 -5.73
C VAL A 120 -5.13 -16.69 -5.86
N LEU A 121 -5.91 -15.67 -6.21
CA LEU A 121 -7.36 -15.78 -6.34
C LEU A 121 -7.75 -16.80 -7.43
N ARG A 122 -7.09 -16.75 -8.61
CA ARG A 122 -7.29 -17.72 -9.67
C ARG A 122 -6.96 -19.14 -9.24
N SER A 123 -5.85 -19.33 -8.57
CA SER A 123 -5.43 -20.64 -8.07
C SER A 123 -6.43 -21.21 -7.08
N ILE A 124 -6.95 -20.40 -6.17
CA ILE A 124 -7.98 -20.80 -5.21
C ILE A 124 -9.27 -21.22 -5.94
N LEU A 125 -9.78 -20.37 -6.83
CA LEU A 125 -11.01 -20.64 -7.57
C LEU A 125 -10.90 -21.87 -8.49
N THR A 126 -9.68 -22.18 -8.96
CA THR A 126 -9.43 -23.37 -9.80
C THR A 126 -9.28 -24.65 -8.97
N ASN A 127 -8.65 -24.56 -7.79
CA ASN A 127 -8.33 -25.73 -6.96
C ASN A 127 -9.35 -26.01 -5.84
N THR A 128 -10.41 -25.21 -5.74
CA THR A 128 -11.52 -25.45 -4.83
C THR A 128 -12.83 -25.61 -5.60
N ASN A 129 -13.82 -26.28 -5.02
CA ASN A 129 -15.16 -26.39 -5.59
C ASN A 129 -16.06 -25.20 -5.22
N LYS A 130 -15.44 -24.08 -4.80
CA LYS A 130 -16.12 -22.87 -4.35
C LYS A 130 -15.87 -21.75 -5.37
N SER A 131 -16.80 -20.81 -5.53
CA SER A 131 -16.78 -19.86 -6.64
C SER A 131 -16.79 -18.40 -6.25
N ARG A 132 -17.02 -18.07 -4.95
CA ARG A 132 -17.14 -16.69 -4.51
C ARG A 132 -15.98 -16.27 -3.64
N VAL A 133 -15.64 -14.97 -3.74
CA VAL A 133 -14.63 -14.29 -2.95
C VAL A 133 -15.31 -13.24 -2.07
N LEU A 134 -15.02 -13.24 -0.77
CA LEU A 134 -15.39 -12.13 0.11
C LEU A 134 -14.25 -11.11 0.16
N THR A 135 -14.61 -9.85 0.11
CA THR A 135 -13.68 -8.70 0.18
C THR A 135 -14.39 -7.50 0.80
N PHE A 136 -13.70 -6.38 0.92
CA PHE A 136 -14.27 -5.21 1.58
C PHE A 136 -14.49 -4.04 0.62
N GLU A 137 -15.54 -3.24 0.89
CA GLU A 137 -15.76 -1.95 0.23
C GLU A 137 -14.50 -1.08 0.41
N ASN A 138 -14.15 -0.32 -0.61
CA ASN A 138 -12.97 0.57 -0.65
C ASN A 138 -11.61 -0.12 -0.49
N SER A 139 -11.52 -1.46 -0.56
CA SER A 139 -10.24 -2.17 -0.61
C SER A 139 -9.52 -1.97 -1.95
N TYR A 140 -8.21 -2.16 -1.96
CA TYR A 140 -7.42 -2.19 -3.20
C TYR A 140 -6.48 -3.39 -3.22
N HIS A 141 -6.72 -4.30 -4.17
CA HIS A 141 -5.92 -5.53 -4.34
C HIS A 141 -5.25 -5.63 -5.70
N GLY A 142 -5.48 -4.64 -6.56
CA GLY A 142 -4.86 -4.56 -7.88
C GLY A 142 -5.72 -3.90 -8.94
N GLY A 143 -5.12 -3.56 -10.06
CA GLY A 143 -5.75 -2.83 -11.17
C GLY A 143 -6.03 -3.67 -12.41
N LEU A 144 -5.88 -5.01 -12.36
CA LEU A 144 -6.09 -5.92 -13.49
C LEU A 144 -6.71 -7.24 -13.05
N GLY A 145 -7.43 -7.91 -13.96
CA GLY A 145 -7.95 -9.26 -13.78
C GLY A 145 -8.90 -9.41 -12.58
N ILE A 146 -8.81 -10.54 -11.92
CA ILE A 146 -9.62 -10.84 -10.72
C ILE A 146 -9.24 -9.92 -9.57
N ALA A 147 -7.97 -9.55 -9.44
CA ALA A 147 -7.50 -8.62 -8.41
C ALA A 147 -8.23 -7.26 -8.48
N MET A 148 -8.48 -6.74 -9.69
CA MET A 148 -9.30 -5.55 -9.91
C MET A 148 -10.76 -5.80 -9.51
N GLY A 149 -11.30 -6.97 -9.87
CA GLY A 149 -12.69 -7.33 -9.58
C GLY A 149 -13.01 -7.48 -8.10
N VAL A 150 -12.02 -7.74 -7.25
CA VAL A 150 -12.16 -7.79 -5.78
C VAL A 150 -11.73 -6.50 -5.09
N SER A 151 -11.32 -5.48 -5.84
CA SER A 151 -10.92 -4.17 -5.31
C SER A 151 -12.13 -3.24 -5.17
N GLY A 152 -12.53 -2.96 -3.92
CA GLY A 152 -13.73 -2.18 -3.62
C GLY A 152 -13.69 -0.73 -4.11
N VAL A 153 -12.50 -0.14 -4.32
CA VAL A 153 -12.35 1.21 -4.88
C VAL A 153 -12.85 1.31 -6.34
N HIS A 154 -12.97 0.19 -7.04
CA HIS A 154 -13.46 0.16 -8.43
C HIS A 154 -14.97 -0.07 -8.54
N VAL A 155 -15.66 -0.36 -7.43
CA VAL A 155 -17.11 -0.59 -7.42
C VAL A 155 -17.86 0.66 -7.91
N GLY A 156 -18.72 0.48 -8.91
CA GLY A 156 -19.48 1.57 -9.51
C GLY A 156 -18.68 2.44 -10.49
N THR A 157 -17.41 2.12 -10.76
CA THR A 157 -16.62 2.79 -11.80
C THR A 157 -16.74 2.04 -13.13
N ASN A 158 -16.38 2.72 -14.24
CA ASN A 158 -16.31 2.08 -15.57
C ASN A 158 -15.16 1.05 -15.69
N ALA A 159 -14.29 0.99 -14.66
CA ALA A 159 -13.16 0.09 -14.62
C ALA A 159 -13.44 -1.22 -13.85
N GLN A 160 -14.63 -1.36 -13.25
CA GLN A 160 -14.99 -2.56 -12.51
C GLN A 160 -15.01 -3.79 -13.40
N ALA A 161 -14.26 -4.83 -13.00
CA ALA A 161 -14.34 -6.15 -13.62
C ALA A 161 -15.58 -6.91 -13.10
N ASP A 162 -16.20 -7.70 -13.98
CA ASP A 162 -17.25 -8.64 -13.56
C ASP A 162 -16.62 -9.83 -12.85
N THR A 163 -16.92 -9.99 -11.55
CA THR A 163 -16.39 -11.07 -10.73
C THR A 163 -17.45 -11.57 -9.75
N ALA A 164 -17.22 -12.78 -9.24
CA ALA A 164 -18.03 -13.36 -8.16
C ALA A 164 -17.68 -12.79 -6.76
N ALA A 165 -17.20 -11.55 -6.69
CA ALA A 165 -16.85 -10.87 -5.45
C ALA A 165 -18.10 -10.38 -4.70
N GLN A 166 -18.12 -10.61 -3.40
CA GLN A 166 -19.10 -10.03 -2.50
C GLN A 166 -18.39 -9.02 -1.61
N PHE A 167 -18.80 -7.76 -1.71
CA PHE A 167 -18.26 -6.66 -0.92
C PHE A 167 -19.03 -6.48 0.38
N ILE A 168 -18.29 -6.30 1.47
CA ILE A 168 -18.83 -6.04 2.81
C ILE A 168 -18.11 -4.79 3.34
N LYS A 169 -18.76 -4.03 4.21
CA LYS A 169 -18.13 -2.84 4.81
C LYS A 169 -16.88 -3.21 5.59
N PHE A 170 -15.83 -2.37 5.49
CA PHE A 170 -14.69 -2.43 6.39
C PHE A 170 -14.98 -1.63 7.65
N PRO A 171 -14.56 -2.07 8.85
CA PRO A 171 -14.84 -1.34 10.08
C PRO A 171 -13.99 -0.07 10.17
N ASP A 172 -14.65 1.07 10.16
CA ASP A 172 -14.03 2.39 10.37
C ASP A 172 -14.36 2.89 11.78
N PRO A 173 -13.38 2.89 12.71
CA PRO A 173 -13.63 3.36 14.09
C PRO A 173 -13.96 4.85 14.17
N PHE A 174 -13.46 5.65 13.23
CA PHE A 174 -13.71 7.08 13.19
C PHE A 174 -15.10 7.41 12.63
N ARG A 175 -15.62 6.59 11.69
CA ARG A 175 -16.96 6.74 11.08
C ARG A 175 -17.72 5.42 11.09
N PRO A 176 -18.09 4.89 12.29
CA PRO A 176 -18.78 3.62 12.39
C PRO A 176 -20.16 3.71 11.74
N HIS A 177 -20.49 2.75 10.87
CA HIS A 177 -21.72 2.81 10.04
C HIS A 177 -23.02 2.60 10.82
N LEU A 178 -22.98 2.05 12.04
CA LEU A 178 -24.13 1.90 12.93
C LEU A 178 -24.07 2.82 14.17
N GLY A 179 -23.30 3.92 14.09
CA GLY A 179 -23.21 4.91 15.18
C GLY A 179 -22.21 4.56 16.28
N ASN A 180 -21.84 3.29 16.45
CA ASN A 180 -20.72 2.89 17.32
C ASN A 180 -19.90 1.76 16.72
N VAL A 181 -18.66 1.61 17.20
CA VAL A 181 -17.67 0.69 16.64
C VAL A 181 -18.07 -0.77 16.88
N GLU A 182 -18.51 -1.12 18.09
CA GLU A 182 -18.83 -2.50 18.47
C GLU A 182 -20.00 -3.05 17.65
N GLU A 183 -21.09 -2.29 17.56
CA GLU A 183 -22.25 -2.68 16.74
C GLU A 183 -21.89 -2.82 15.27
N SER A 184 -21.07 -1.90 14.74
CA SER A 184 -20.60 -1.94 13.35
C SER A 184 -19.73 -3.19 13.08
N VAL A 185 -18.83 -3.54 13.99
CA VAL A 185 -18.00 -4.76 13.85
C VAL A 185 -18.88 -6.01 13.94
N ASN A 186 -19.83 -6.07 14.89
CA ASN A 186 -20.73 -7.20 15.04
C ASN A 186 -21.62 -7.41 13.82
N ASP A 187 -22.09 -6.33 13.21
CA ASP A 187 -22.87 -6.37 11.97
C ASP A 187 -22.03 -6.92 10.81
N ILE A 188 -20.81 -6.43 10.63
CA ILE A 188 -19.87 -6.89 9.60
C ILE A 188 -19.59 -8.40 9.76
N LEU A 189 -19.25 -8.84 10.96
CA LEU A 189 -19.00 -10.27 11.24
C LEU A 189 -20.24 -11.13 11.04
N SER A 190 -21.42 -10.61 11.33
CA SER A 190 -22.70 -11.29 11.09
C SER A 190 -22.98 -11.45 9.59
N GLN A 191 -22.74 -10.42 8.78
CA GLN A 191 -22.86 -10.47 7.32
C GLN A 191 -21.88 -11.48 6.74
N LEU A 192 -20.59 -11.44 7.12
CA LEU A 192 -19.58 -12.41 6.69
C LEU A 192 -20.00 -13.84 7.02
N ARG A 193 -20.47 -14.08 8.25
CA ARG A 193 -20.99 -15.39 8.70
C ARG A 193 -22.18 -15.87 7.84
N ALA A 194 -23.09 -14.98 7.52
CA ALA A 194 -24.24 -15.30 6.69
C ALA A 194 -23.83 -15.67 5.26
N GLU A 195 -22.86 -14.98 4.68
CA GLU A 195 -22.30 -15.30 3.36
C GLU A 195 -21.55 -16.63 3.37
N MET A 196 -20.69 -16.89 4.34
CA MET A 196 -19.92 -18.14 4.45
C MET A 196 -20.81 -19.36 4.67
N LYS A 197 -21.93 -19.23 5.38
CA LYS A 197 -22.93 -20.30 5.56
C LYS A 197 -23.53 -20.83 4.26
N LYS A 198 -23.46 -20.09 3.16
CA LYS A 198 -23.94 -20.54 1.85
C LYS A 198 -23.08 -21.67 1.26
N GLY A 199 -21.84 -21.84 1.76
CA GLY A 199 -20.95 -22.95 1.43
C GLY A 199 -20.17 -22.81 0.11
N ASP A 200 -20.34 -21.70 -0.61
CA ASP A 200 -19.73 -21.45 -1.92
C ASP A 200 -18.60 -20.40 -1.89
N VAL A 201 -18.24 -19.88 -0.69
CA VAL A 201 -17.15 -18.92 -0.49
C VAL A 201 -15.82 -19.66 -0.46
N ALA A 202 -14.93 -19.35 -1.41
CA ALA A 202 -13.60 -19.93 -1.55
C ALA A 202 -12.59 -19.28 -0.61
N CYS A 203 -12.59 -17.95 -0.54
CA CYS A 203 -11.66 -17.18 0.29
C CYS A 203 -12.25 -15.83 0.70
N LEU A 204 -11.61 -15.26 1.74
CA LEU A 204 -11.75 -13.87 2.13
C LEU A 204 -10.39 -13.20 1.98
N ILE A 205 -10.34 -12.09 1.25
CA ILE A 205 -9.14 -11.26 1.09
C ILE A 205 -9.32 -9.94 1.81
N THR A 206 -8.28 -9.51 2.56
CA THR A 206 -8.27 -8.25 3.31
C THR A 206 -6.89 -7.62 3.37
N GLU A 207 -6.86 -6.29 3.47
CA GLU A 207 -5.70 -5.54 3.92
C GLU A 207 -5.73 -5.48 5.47
N PRO A 208 -4.58 -5.58 6.19
CA PRO A 208 -4.53 -5.40 7.66
C PRO A 208 -4.91 -3.98 8.09
N ILE A 209 -4.53 -2.99 7.29
CA ILE A 209 -4.97 -1.60 7.33
C ILE A 209 -5.45 -1.29 5.93
N GLN A 210 -6.69 -0.86 5.79
CA GLN A 210 -7.24 -0.54 4.48
C GLN A 210 -6.66 0.77 3.96
N SER A 211 -5.68 0.66 3.04
CA SER A 211 -4.84 1.79 2.66
C SER A 211 -5.54 2.78 1.74
N ASP A 212 -5.88 2.36 0.52
CA ASP A 212 -6.45 3.27 -0.48
C ASP A 212 -7.89 3.70 -0.13
N GLY A 213 -8.58 2.93 0.72
CA GLY A 213 -9.86 3.29 1.31
C GLY A 213 -9.81 4.43 2.33
N GLY A 214 -8.61 4.90 2.72
CA GLY A 214 -8.43 6.01 3.65
C GLY A 214 -7.52 5.71 4.84
N LEU A 215 -6.59 4.80 4.69
CA LEU A 215 -5.69 4.34 5.75
C LEU A 215 -6.44 3.94 7.04
N ILE A 216 -7.52 3.20 6.86
CA ILE A 216 -8.41 2.82 7.95
C ILE A 216 -7.78 1.69 8.75
N VAL A 217 -7.53 1.95 10.03
CA VAL A 217 -7.05 0.96 10.99
C VAL A 217 -8.27 0.31 11.63
N PRO A 218 -8.47 -1.00 11.43
CA PRO A 218 -9.59 -1.69 12.06
C PRO A 218 -9.40 -1.77 13.59
N PRO A 219 -10.46 -1.98 14.37
CA PRO A 219 -10.35 -2.22 15.80
C PRO A 219 -9.47 -3.44 16.12
N ASP A 220 -8.75 -3.37 17.22
CA ASP A 220 -7.90 -4.48 17.69
C ASP A 220 -8.70 -5.80 17.78
N GLY A 221 -8.10 -6.88 17.27
CA GLY A 221 -8.71 -8.20 17.23
C GLY A 221 -9.66 -8.43 16.05
N PHE A 222 -9.86 -7.46 15.16
CA PHE A 222 -10.72 -7.65 13.98
C PHE A 222 -10.17 -8.72 13.05
N LEU A 223 -8.87 -8.68 12.68
CA LEU A 223 -8.26 -9.72 11.84
C LEU A 223 -8.33 -11.09 12.51
N LYS A 224 -8.18 -11.14 13.84
CA LYS A 224 -8.35 -12.38 14.60
C LYS A 224 -9.76 -12.95 14.46
N SER A 225 -10.77 -12.09 14.53
CA SER A 225 -12.17 -12.49 14.33
C SER A 225 -12.41 -13.02 12.91
N LEU A 226 -11.82 -12.38 11.87
CA LEU A 226 -11.87 -12.85 10.49
C LEU A 226 -11.21 -14.23 10.35
N SER A 227 -10.01 -14.42 10.90
CA SER A 227 -9.27 -15.68 10.85
C SER A 227 -10.06 -16.83 11.49
N LEU A 228 -10.67 -16.59 12.66
CA LEU A 228 -11.50 -17.59 13.34
C LEU A 228 -12.75 -17.94 12.52
N LEU A 229 -13.38 -16.93 11.92
CA LEU A 229 -14.57 -17.13 11.09
C LEU A 229 -14.22 -17.91 9.82
N CYS A 230 -13.14 -17.58 9.14
CA CYS A 230 -12.66 -18.33 7.99
C CYS A 230 -12.39 -19.79 8.32
N LYS A 231 -11.75 -20.05 9.46
CA LYS A 231 -11.46 -21.41 9.94
C LYS A 231 -12.76 -22.19 10.27
N GLU A 232 -13.76 -21.54 10.85
CA GLU A 232 -15.06 -22.17 11.16
C GLU A 232 -15.78 -22.68 9.92
N PHE A 233 -15.65 -21.96 8.78
CA PHE A 233 -16.38 -22.27 7.54
C PHE A 233 -15.50 -22.87 6.43
N ASP A 234 -14.27 -23.27 6.75
CA ASP A 234 -13.31 -23.78 5.76
C ASP A 234 -13.17 -22.83 4.55
N VAL A 235 -12.96 -21.55 4.84
CA VAL A 235 -12.70 -20.46 3.88
C VAL A 235 -11.23 -20.05 4.02
N LEU A 236 -10.51 -19.94 2.90
CA LEU A 236 -9.11 -19.50 2.93
C LEU A 236 -9.00 -18.03 3.33
N PHE A 237 -8.14 -17.73 4.30
CA PHE A 237 -7.89 -16.38 4.79
C PHE A 237 -6.64 -15.79 4.15
N ILE A 238 -6.84 -14.78 3.27
CA ILE A 238 -5.77 -14.10 2.53
C ILE A 238 -5.54 -12.73 3.16
N VAL A 239 -4.29 -12.43 3.51
CA VAL A 239 -3.89 -11.10 3.95
C VAL A 239 -2.99 -10.44 2.91
N ASP A 240 -3.43 -9.31 2.41
CA ASP A 240 -2.70 -8.48 1.46
C ASP A 240 -1.76 -7.53 2.21
N GLU A 241 -0.47 -7.87 2.23
CA GLU A 241 0.61 -7.08 2.85
C GLU A 241 1.37 -6.23 1.82
N VAL A 242 0.86 -6.09 0.60
CA VAL A 242 1.54 -5.38 -0.51
C VAL A 242 1.92 -3.96 -0.14
N LYS A 243 1.07 -3.25 0.62
CA LYS A 243 1.31 -1.84 0.98
C LYS A 243 1.83 -1.66 2.40
N VAL A 244 1.35 -2.42 3.34
CA VAL A 244 1.59 -2.20 4.79
C VAL A 244 2.52 -3.21 5.43
N GLY A 245 2.98 -4.22 4.70
CA GLY A 245 3.94 -5.23 5.16
C GLY A 245 5.38 -4.73 5.27
N LEU A 246 6.26 -5.68 5.52
CA LEU A 246 7.72 -5.53 5.49
C LEU A 246 8.25 -4.39 6.38
N GLY A 247 7.73 -4.28 7.59
CA GLY A 247 8.21 -3.32 8.59
C GLY A 247 7.45 -1.98 8.60
N ARG A 248 6.60 -1.69 7.60
CA ARG A 248 5.92 -0.40 7.45
C ARG A 248 5.12 0.02 8.68
N THR A 249 4.43 -0.92 9.32
CA THR A 249 3.56 -0.65 10.48
C THR A 249 4.25 -0.77 11.84
N GLY A 250 5.57 -0.97 11.85
CA GLY A 250 6.32 -1.18 13.10
C GLY A 250 6.45 -2.65 13.52
N LEU A 251 5.89 -3.56 12.75
CA LEU A 251 6.06 -5.01 12.83
C LEU A 251 6.51 -5.51 11.45
N LEU A 252 7.16 -6.68 11.36
CA LEU A 252 7.59 -7.20 10.06
C LEU A 252 6.39 -7.45 9.15
N HIS A 253 5.35 -8.06 9.68
CA HIS A 253 4.04 -8.19 9.02
C HIS A 253 2.97 -7.47 9.83
N ALA A 254 2.10 -6.71 9.18
CA ALA A 254 1.06 -5.94 9.85
C ALA A 254 0.04 -6.84 10.57
N PHE A 255 -0.24 -8.04 10.04
CA PHE A 255 -1.17 -9.00 10.65
C PHE A 255 -0.69 -9.56 12.00
N GLU A 256 0.62 -9.45 12.31
CA GLU A 256 1.17 -9.90 13.60
C GLU A 256 0.57 -9.14 14.80
N ARG A 257 0.05 -7.94 14.56
CA ARG A 257 -0.61 -7.13 15.60
C ARG A 257 -1.77 -7.86 16.26
N ASP A 258 -2.56 -8.59 15.50
CA ASP A 258 -3.70 -9.37 16.01
C ASP A 258 -3.32 -10.84 16.33
N GLY A 259 -2.04 -11.20 16.19
CA GLY A 259 -1.54 -12.54 16.48
C GLY A 259 -2.15 -13.61 15.57
N VAL A 260 -2.47 -13.28 14.32
CA VAL A 260 -3.04 -14.20 13.34
C VAL A 260 -1.95 -14.83 12.46
N ILE A 261 -2.26 -16.00 11.93
CA ILE A 261 -1.49 -16.66 10.89
C ILE A 261 -2.44 -16.85 9.70
N PRO A 262 -2.31 -16.06 8.64
CA PRO A 262 -3.10 -16.22 7.42
C PRO A 262 -2.77 -17.52 6.69
N ASP A 263 -3.70 -18.02 5.88
CA ASP A 263 -3.42 -19.14 4.97
C ASP A 263 -2.51 -18.70 3.83
N ILE A 264 -2.73 -17.48 3.32
CA ILE A 264 -1.94 -16.90 2.24
C ILE A 264 -1.62 -15.43 2.56
N VAL A 265 -0.38 -15.05 2.27
CA VAL A 265 0.09 -13.65 2.38
C VAL A 265 0.64 -13.20 1.04
N THR A 266 0.27 -12.00 0.59
CA THR A 266 0.80 -11.40 -0.65
C THR A 266 1.67 -10.19 -0.36
N PHE A 267 2.71 -10.01 -1.16
CA PHE A 267 3.71 -8.95 -1.05
C PHE A 267 3.99 -8.29 -2.39
N GLY A 268 4.44 -7.05 -2.37
CA GLY A 268 4.85 -6.30 -3.55
C GLY A 268 5.56 -5.01 -3.15
N LYS A 269 5.47 -3.97 -4.01
CA LYS A 269 6.00 -2.64 -3.70
C LYS A 269 7.43 -2.66 -3.14
N MET A 270 7.61 -2.41 -1.85
CA MET A 270 8.91 -2.34 -1.17
C MET A 270 9.72 -3.64 -1.25
N LEU A 271 9.06 -4.80 -1.46
CA LEU A 271 9.71 -6.10 -1.61
C LEU A 271 10.80 -6.07 -2.69
N GLY A 272 10.59 -5.36 -3.78
CA GLY A 272 11.53 -5.24 -4.90
C GLY A 272 12.64 -4.21 -4.70
N GLY A 273 12.70 -3.50 -3.56
CA GLY A 273 13.68 -2.45 -3.35
C GLY A 273 13.62 -1.32 -4.38
N GLY A 274 12.43 -1.07 -4.97
CA GLY A 274 12.17 -0.12 -6.04
C GLY A 274 12.08 -0.75 -7.44
N LEU A 275 12.35 -2.06 -7.59
CA LEU A 275 12.16 -2.81 -8.83
C LEU A 275 10.85 -3.62 -8.82
N PRO A 276 10.31 -3.97 -10.00
CA PRO A 276 9.13 -4.82 -10.11
C PRO A 276 9.37 -6.21 -9.53
N LEU A 277 8.82 -6.47 -8.34
CA LEU A 277 8.86 -7.77 -7.67
C LEU A 277 7.66 -7.92 -6.75
N SER A 278 7.02 -9.07 -6.82
CA SER A 278 5.95 -9.47 -5.90
C SER A 278 6.10 -10.92 -5.50
N ALA A 279 5.41 -11.32 -4.46
CA ALA A 279 5.36 -12.71 -4.05
C ALA A 279 4.02 -13.02 -3.35
N ALA A 280 3.64 -14.30 -3.39
CA ALA A 280 2.63 -14.85 -2.51
C ALA A 280 3.19 -16.09 -1.80
N VAL A 281 2.92 -16.21 -0.52
CA VAL A 281 3.30 -17.38 0.30
C VAL A 281 2.01 -18.06 0.73
N GLY A 282 1.84 -19.33 0.38
CA GLY A 282 0.61 -20.05 0.68
C GLY A 282 0.74 -21.58 0.60
N PRO A 283 -0.34 -22.33 0.86
CA PRO A 283 -0.33 -23.80 0.84
C PRO A 283 0.04 -24.36 -0.52
N ALA A 284 0.86 -25.43 -0.53
CA ALA A 284 1.29 -26.09 -1.75
C ALA A 284 0.11 -26.57 -2.62
N HIS A 285 -0.92 -27.16 -2.02
CA HIS A 285 -2.09 -27.65 -2.75
C HIS A 285 -2.90 -26.56 -3.48
N ILE A 286 -2.69 -25.29 -3.14
CA ILE A 286 -3.26 -24.13 -3.84
C ILE A 286 -2.28 -23.59 -4.89
N LEU A 287 -1.00 -23.42 -4.54
CA LEU A 287 -0.03 -22.75 -5.40
C LEU A 287 0.69 -23.67 -6.39
N ASP A 288 0.71 -24.98 -6.17
CA ASP A 288 1.22 -25.99 -7.12
C ASP A 288 0.20 -26.34 -8.23
N GLY A 289 -0.90 -25.60 -8.37
CA GLY A 289 -1.97 -25.82 -9.35
C GLY A 289 -1.48 -26.17 -10.75
N PRO A 290 -2.33 -26.23 -11.80
CA PRO A 290 -1.86 -26.71 -13.09
C PRO A 290 -0.61 -25.97 -13.55
N THR A 291 0.47 -26.70 -13.84
CA THR A 291 1.74 -26.13 -14.31
C THR A 291 1.50 -25.20 -15.49
N GLY A 292 2.04 -23.99 -15.44
CA GLY A 292 1.89 -23.02 -16.53
C GLY A 292 0.62 -22.19 -16.48
N SER A 293 -0.21 -22.29 -15.44
CA SER A 293 -1.45 -21.52 -15.33
C SER A 293 -1.22 -20.01 -15.04
N ALA A 294 -0.03 -19.61 -14.63
CA ALA A 294 0.31 -18.23 -14.22
C ALA A 294 1.67 -17.79 -14.78
N LEU A 295 1.91 -17.99 -16.07
CA LEU A 295 3.18 -17.67 -16.69
C LEU A 295 3.31 -16.18 -17.00
N MET A 296 4.39 -15.58 -16.49
CA MET A 296 4.86 -14.25 -16.89
C MET A 296 6.34 -14.33 -17.19
N THR A 297 6.74 -13.98 -18.41
CA THR A 297 8.10 -14.21 -18.94
C THR A 297 9.20 -13.69 -18.02
N SER A 298 9.03 -12.50 -17.45
CA SER A 298 10.03 -11.84 -16.62
C SER A 298 9.87 -12.08 -15.11
N ALA A 299 8.90 -12.91 -14.69
CA ALA A 299 8.75 -13.26 -13.27
C ALA A 299 9.99 -14.03 -12.78
N GLY A 300 10.46 -13.68 -11.59
CA GLY A 300 11.71 -14.23 -11.05
C GLY A 300 12.97 -13.69 -11.76
N ASN A 301 12.90 -12.48 -12.35
CA ASN A 301 14.06 -11.81 -12.95
C ASN A 301 15.20 -11.70 -11.94
N PRO A 302 16.43 -12.20 -12.28
CA PRO A 302 17.56 -12.24 -11.35
C PRO A 302 17.92 -10.87 -10.74
N ILE A 303 17.78 -9.79 -11.51
CA ILE A 303 18.11 -8.43 -11.05
C ILE A 303 17.06 -7.98 -10.00
N CYS A 304 15.78 -8.23 -10.26
CA CYS A 304 14.70 -7.92 -9.32
C CYS A 304 14.79 -8.78 -8.05
N VAL A 305 15.10 -10.07 -8.20
CA VAL A 305 15.27 -11.00 -7.07
C VAL A 305 16.46 -10.61 -6.20
N ALA A 306 17.60 -10.24 -6.81
CA ALA A 306 18.77 -9.76 -6.09
C ALA A 306 18.47 -8.47 -5.30
N ALA A 307 17.73 -7.54 -5.91
CA ALA A 307 17.24 -6.34 -5.22
C ALA A 307 16.33 -6.69 -4.05
N GLY A 308 15.40 -7.65 -4.23
CA GLY A 308 14.49 -8.11 -3.19
C GLY A 308 15.20 -8.79 -2.01
N LEU A 309 16.19 -9.64 -2.29
CA LEU A 309 17.06 -10.24 -1.24
C LEU A 309 17.77 -9.15 -0.43
N ALA A 310 18.41 -8.21 -1.12
CA ALA A 310 19.09 -7.09 -0.48
C ALA A 310 18.13 -6.19 0.31
N ALA A 311 16.91 -5.97 -0.19
CA ALA A 311 15.90 -5.21 0.51
C ALA A 311 15.46 -5.90 1.81
N LEU A 312 15.19 -7.21 1.77
CA LEU A 312 14.83 -7.99 2.97
C LEU A 312 15.97 -8.04 3.98
N GLU A 313 17.23 -8.17 3.51
CA GLU A 313 18.42 -8.13 4.36
C GLU A 313 18.48 -6.80 5.14
N VAL A 314 18.28 -5.68 4.47
CA VAL A 314 18.27 -4.35 5.10
C VAL A 314 17.10 -4.19 6.06
N ILE A 315 15.88 -4.59 5.65
CA ILE A 315 14.68 -4.46 6.48
C ILE A 315 14.83 -5.20 7.81
N ILE A 316 15.34 -6.42 7.75
CA ILE A 316 15.50 -7.30 8.92
C ILE A 316 16.76 -6.92 9.72
N GLY A 317 17.90 -6.79 9.03
CA GLY A 317 19.21 -6.58 9.65
C GLY A 317 19.33 -5.24 10.38
N ASP A 318 18.68 -4.21 9.85
CA ASP A 318 18.71 -2.86 10.43
C ASP A 318 17.53 -2.57 11.37
N ASP A 319 16.68 -3.56 11.67
CA ASP A 319 15.44 -3.38 12.46
C ASP A 319 14.59 -2.20 11.95
N LEU A 320 14.29 -2.19 10.64
CA LEU A 320 13.52 -1.09 10.07
C LEU A 320 12.08 -1.06 10.59
N ALA A 321 11.53 -2.18 11.05
CA ALA A 321 10.25 -2.24 11.72
C ALA A 321 10.26 -1.44 13.02
N GLY A 322 11.25 -1.68 13.90
CA GLY A 322 11.41 -0.90 15.13
C GLY A 322 11.69 0.59 14.88
N LYS A 323 12.49 0.91 13.83
CA LYS A 323 12.68 2.32 13.41
C LYS A 323 11.36 2.95 12.96
N ALA A 324 10.55 2.24 12.14
CA ALA A 324 9.24 2.72 11.69
C ALA A 324 8.28 3.00 12.86
N ALA A 325 8.27 2.13 13.88
CA ALA A 325 7.45 2.34 15.09
C ALA A 325 7.82 3.67 15.80
N ARG A 326 9.12 3.90 16.02
CA ARG A 326 9.61 5.12 16.68
C ARG A 326 9.37 6.37 15.83
N ALA A 327 9.70 6.31 14.55
CA ALA A 327 9.49 7.41 13.62
C ALA A 327 8.00 7.78 13.48
N GLY A 328 7.12 6.78 13.43
CA GLY A 328 5.67 7.00 13.37
C GLY A 328 5.12 7.68 14.63
N GLN A 329 5.63 7.32 15.81
CA GLN A 329 5.28 8.01 17.05
C GLN A 329 5.74 9.48 17.00
N ARG A 330 6.99 9.73 16.55
CA ARG A 330 7.51 11.10 16.38
C ARG A 330 6.65 11.93 15.42
N ILE A 331 6.25 11.38 14.28
CA ILE A 331 5.39 12.08 13.32
C ILE A 331 4.07 12.48 13.98
N ARG A 332 3.39 11.57 14.69
CA ARG A 332 2.12 11.89 15.36
C ARG A 332 2.28 12.97 16.42
N ASP A 333 3.30 12.85 17.29
CA ASP A 333 3.55 13.81 18.36
C ASP A 333 3.88 15.21 17.83
N GLN A 334 4.69 15.29 16.77
CA GLN A 334 5.03 16.54 16.12
C GLN A 334 3.81 17.13 15.39
N PHE A 335 3.04 16.30 14.69
CA PHE A 335 1.88 16.78 13.94
C PHE A 335 0.83 17.38 14.88
N LEU A 336 0.57 16.75 16.03
CA LEU A 336 -0.34 17.29 17.04
C LEU A 336 0.10 18.68 17.54
N LYS A 337 1.41 18.89 17.77
CA LYS A 337 1.95 20.19 18.15
C LYS A 337 1.76 21.25 17.05
N GLU A 338 1.99 20.86 15.79
CA GLU A 338 1.81 21.76 14.66
C GLU A 338 0.32 22.10 14.42
N VAL A 339 -0.58 21.13 14.59
CA VAL A 339 -2.04 21.36 14.55
C VAL A 339 -2.46 22.42 15.57
N GLU A 340 -1.97 22.30 16.80
CA GLU A 340 -2.25 23.28 17.86
C GLU A 340 -1.62 24.65 17.54
N ARG A 341 -0.35 24.67 17.15
CA ARG A 341 0.39 25.91 16.82
C ARG A 341 -0.26 26.71 15.70
N LEU A 342 -0.78 26.03 14.68
CA LEU A 342 -1.39 26.65 13.49
C LEU A 342 -2.90 26.89 13.60
N GLY A 343 -3.55 26.40 14.65
CA GLY A 343 -4.97 26.59 14.86
C GLY A 343 -5.83 25.88 13.80
N ILE A 344 -5.43 24.66 13.41
CA ILE A 344 -6.13 23.86 12.39
C ILE A 344 -6.88 22.66 12.96
N GLN A 345 -7.15 22.63 14.26
CA GLN A 345 -7.84 21.53 14.95
C GLN A 345 -9.23 21.28 14.42
N ASP A 346 -9.90 22.31 13.92
CA ASP A 346 -11.28 22.24 13.40
C ASP A 346 -11.42 21.48 12.06
N VAL A 347 -10.31 21.31 11.33
CA VAL A 347 -10.29 20.59 10.03
C VAL A 347 -9.49 19.30 10.04
N VAL A 348 -8.74 19.01 11.12
CA VAL A 348 -8.03 17.74 11.31
C VAL A 348 -8.88 16.85 12.21
N GLY A 349 -9.61 15.91 11.60
CA GLY A 349 -10.55 15.05 12.32
C GLY A 349 -9.86 13.94 13.11
N GLU A 350 -8.89 13.27 12.48
CA GLU A 350 -8.17 12.16 13.09
C GLU A 350 -6.74 12.03 12.52
N ILE A 351 -5.80 11.62 13.37
CA ILE A 351 -4.47 11.15 12.98
C ILE A 351 -4.36 9.70 13.41
N ARG A 352 -4.46 8.76 12.46
CA ARG A 352 -4.46 7.31 12.70
C ARG A 352 -3.30 6.62 12.04
N GLY A 353 -3.09 5.35 12.35
CA GLY A 353 -2.08 4.51 11.72
C GLY A 353 -1.10 3.87 12.69
N HIS A 354 -0.22 3.04 12.15
CA HIS A 354 0.85 2.36 12.87
C HIS A 354 2.18 2.50 12.13
N GLY A 355 3.27 2.64 12.88
CA GLY A 355 4.59 2.85 12.29
C GLY A 355 4.57 4.03 11.31
N LEU A 356 5.10 3.82 10.12
CA LEU A 356 5.13 4.79 9.02
C LEU A 356 4.01 4.55 7.97
N ALA A 357 2.87 4.05 8.42
CA ALA A 357 1.61 4.05 7.69
C ALA A 357 0.63 4.95 8.47
N ILE A 358 0.62 6.25 8.19
CA ILE A 358 -0.14 7.25 8.94
C ILE A 358 -1.10 7.97 8.01
N GLY A 359 -2.37 8.08 8.42
CA GLY A 359 -3.40 8.86 7.76
C GLY A 359 -3.77 10.10 8.57
N ILE A 360 -3.86 11.25 7.91
CA ILE A 360 -4.39 12.48 8.48
C ILE A 360 -5.71 12.76 7.79
N ASP A 361 -6.80 12.56 8.53
CA ASP A 361 -8.16 12.67 8.01
C ASP A 361 -8.64 14.13 8.08
N LEU A 362 -8.89 14.74 6.94
CA LEU A 362 -9.37 16.11 6.85
C LEU A 362 -10.89 16.14 6.76
N VAL A 363 -11.51 17.00 7.59
CA VAL A 363 -12.96 17.10 7.72
C VAL A 363 -13.43 18.54 7.51
N THR A 364 -14.66 18.71 7.02
CA THR A 364 -15.28 20.03 6.91
C THR A 364 -15.57 20.65 8.28
N ASP A 365 -15.89 19.80 9.26
CA ASP A 365 -16.09 20.17 10.66
C ASP A 365 -16.07 18.93 11.57
N LEU A 366 -15.73 19.13 12.85
CA LEU A 366 -15.62 18.06 13.85
C LEU A 366 -16.97 17.50 14.33
N LYS A 367 -18.10 18.14 13.98
CA LYS A 367 -19.41 17.66 14.41
C LYS A 367 -20.00 16.66 13.42
N SER A 368 -19.93 16.96 12.15
CA SER A 368 -20.42 16.08 11.09
C SER A 368 -19.42 15.00 10.70
N LEU A 369 -18.12 15.24 10.92
CA LEU A 369 -17.01 14.43 10.45
C LEU A 369 -17.03 14.19 8.92
N SER A 370 -17.69 15.09 8.19
CA SER A 370 -17.81 15.01 6.73
C SER A 370 -16.44 15.17 6.09
N ARG A 371 -16.15 14.32 5.10
CA ARG A 371 -14.87 14.31 4.39
C ARG A 371 -14.67 15.60 3.61
N ASP A 372 -13.49 16.22 3.73
CA ASP A 372 -13.12 17.41 2.98
C ASP A 372 -12.13 17.07 1.87
N ALA A 373 -12.66 16.63 0.74
CA ALA A 373 -11.87 16.27 -0.43
C ALA A 373 -11.19 17.48 -1.08
N ASP A 374 -11.82 18.64 -1.04
CA ASP A 374 -11.27 19.87 -1.61
C ASP A 374 -10.06 20.36 -0.81
N LEU A 375 -10.18 20.39 0.52
CA LEU A 375 -9.06 20.71 1.39
C LEU A 375 -7.89 19.75 1.19
N ALA A 376 -8.16 18.42 1.06
CA ALA A 376 -7.10 17.44 0.84
C ALA A 376 -6.35 17.69 -0.49
N ARG A 377 -7.08 17.92 -1.58
CA ARG A 377 -6.49 18.23 -2.90
C ARG A 377 -5.63 19.49 -2.85
N LYS A 378 -6.14 20.56 -2.27
CA LYS A 378 -5.42 21.83 -2.11
C LYS A 378 -4.19 21.68 -1.20
N THR A 379 -4.32 20.89 -0.14
CA THR A 379 -3.22 20.63 0.79
C THR A 379 -2.04 19.92 0.11
N ILE A 380 -2.27 18.85 -0.65
CA ILE A 380 -1.16 18.11 -1.28
C ILE A 380 -0.48 18.95 -2.37
N TYR A 381 -1.24 19.77 -3.11
CA TYR A 381 -0.70 20.72 -4.07
C TYR A 381 0.19 21.75 -3.35
N ARG A 382 -0.30 22.32 -2.25
CA ARG A 382 0.46 23.28 -1.45
C ARG A 382 1.70 22.66 -0.80
N ALA A 383 1.62 21.43 -0.31
CA ALA A 383 2.77 20.69 0.24
C ALA A 383 3.86 20.53 -0.81
N TRP A 384 3.51 20.17 -2.06
CA TRP A 384 4.45 20.14 -3.17
C TRP A 384 5.08 21.50 -3.44
N GLU A 385 4.30 22.59 -3.44
CA GLU A 385 4.86 23.95 -3.57
C GLU A 385 5.86 24.30 -2.46
N LEU A 386 5.64 23.79 -1.25
CA LEU A 386 6.50 24.00 -0.09
C LEU A 386 7.68 23.02 0.03
N GLY A 387 7.74 22.01 -0.84
CA GLY A 387 8.86 21.07 -0.92
C GLY A 387 8.64 19.70 -0.31
N VAL A 388 7.39 19.23 -0.21
CA VAL A 388 7.04 17.88 0.25
C VAL A 388 6.14 17.19 -0.75
N VAL A 389 6.47 15.95 -1.12
CA VAL A 389 5.61 15.06 -1.92
C VAL A 389 4.78 14.21 -0.97
N ILE A 390 3.47 14.35 -1.05
CA ILE A 390 2.48 13.57 -0.30
C ILE A 390 1.23 13.39 -1.16
N TYR A 391 0.50 12.30 -0.98
CA TYR A 391 -0.75 12.06 -1.68
C TYR A 391 -1.92 11.95 -0.70
N TYR A 392 -3.15 11.86 -1.21
CA TYR A 392 -4.32 11.53 -0.42
C TYR A 392 -4.96 10.23 -0.92
N VAL A 393 -5.66 9.56 -0.02
CA VAL A 393 -6.44 8.34 -0.26
C VAL A 393 -7.84 8.51 0.37
N GLY A 394 -8.81 7.69 -0.03
CA GLY A 394 -10.17 7.75 0.51
C GLY A 394 -10.83 9.13 0.38
N SER A 395 -10.44 9.89 -0.65
CA SER A 395 -10.84 11.25 -0.99
C SER A 395 -10.30 12.39 -0.09
N ASN A 396 -10.07 12.18 1.21
CA ASN A 396 -9.77 13.26 2.18
C ASN A 396 -8.63 12.96 3.17
N VAL A 397 -7.97 11.81 3.06
CA VAL A 397 -6.95 11.38 4.00
C VAL A 397 -5.57 11.58 3.40
N LEU A 398 -4.76 12.46 4.00
CA LEU A 398 -3.37 12.61 3.61
C LEU A 398 -2.61 11.34 4.03
N GLU A 399 -1.94 10.70 3.09
CA GLU A 399 -1.20 9.46 3.31
C GLU A 399 0.28 9.74 3.58
N VAL A 400 0.68 9.63 4.84
CA VAL A 400 2.06 9.87 5.31
C VAL A 400 2.78 8.53 5.40
N THR A 401 3.54 8.19 4.35
CA THR A 401 4.24 6.91 4.18
C THR A 401 5.69 7.12 3.70
N PRO A 402 6.52 7.89 4.41
CA PRO A 402 7.89 8.14 3.99
C PRO A 402 8.73 6.85 3.96
N PRO A 403 9.93 6.85 3.34
CA PRO A 403 10.86 5.74 3.45
C PRO A 403 11.15 5.34 4.90
N LEU A 404 11.32 4.03 5.16
CA LEU A 404 11.63 3.52 6.52
C LEU A 404 12.98 4.01 7.04
N THR A 405 13.81 4.54 6.14
CA THR A 405 15.13 5.10 6.42
C THR A 405 15.12 6.60 6.75
N ILE A 406 13.93 7.23 6.81
CA ILE A 406 13.79 8.67 7.09
C ILE A 406 14.45 9.05 8.41
N GLN A 407 15.09 10.23 8.42
CA GLN A 407 15.78 10.74 9.59
C GLN A 407 14.88 11.70 10.40
N ASP A 408 15.16 11.85 11.69
CA ASP A 408 14.39 12.72 12.61
C ASP A 408 14.25 14.16 12.12
N SER A 409 15.33 14.76 11.58
CA SER A 409 15.30 16.11 11.04
C SER A 409 14.44 16.26 9.78
N GLU A 410 14.36 15.20 8.97
CA GLU A 410 13.50 15.17 7.78
C GLU A 410 12.03 15.04 8.19
N ILE A 411 11.75 14.23 9.24
CA ILE A 411 10.42 14.12 9.84
C ILE A 411 9.96 15.50 10.33
N ASP A 412 10.76 16.18 11.14
CA ASP A 412 10.39 17.46 11.72
C ASP A 412 10.10 18.51 10.63
N ARG A 413 10.96 18.57 9.61
CA ARG A 413 10.77 19.47 8.45
C ARG A 413 9.52 19.12 7.65
N GLY A 414 9.33 17.86 7.33
CA GLY A 414 8.20 17.43 6.51
C GLY A 414 6.86 17.60 7.20
N VAL A 415 6.77 17.25 8.48
CA VAL A 415 5.55 17.45 9.29
C VAL A 415 5.19 18.93 9.38
N ALA A 416 6.16 19.82 9.63
CA ALA A 416 5.91 21.25 9.67
C ALA A 416 5.38 21.78 8.33
N ILE A 417 5.94 21.31 7.21
CA ILE A 417 5.48 21.68 5.86
C ILE A 417 4.06 21.18 5.59
N ILE A 418 3.75 19.91 5.92
CA ILE A 418 2.41 19.35 5.71
C ILE A 418 1.36 20.12 6.53
N ALA A 419 1.65 20.38 7.80
CA ALA A 419 0.74 21.14 8.66
C ALA A 419 0.54 22.59 8.15
N GLN A 420 1.62 23.26 7.71
CA GLN A 420 1.53 24.58 7.08
C GLN A 420 0.70 24.53 5.79
N ALA A 421 0.84 23.48 4.98
CA ALA A 421 0.07 23.31 3.74
C ALA A 421 -1.44 23.19 4.02
N ILE A 422 -1.83 22.49 5.10
CA ILE A 422 -3.24 22.44 5.54
C ILE A 422 -3.72 23.83 5.92
N ALA A 423 -2.96 24.57 6.72
CA ALA A 423 -3.31 25.92 7.14
C ALA A 423 -3.43 26.88 5.96
N ASP A 424 -2.49 26.82 5.01
CA ASP A 424 -2.51 27.64 3.79
C ASP A 424 -3.72 27.32 2.90
N ALA A 425 -4.00 26.03 2.69
CA ALA A 425 -5.16 25.58 1.91
C ALA A 425 -6.49 26.00 2.55
N LYS A 426 -6.64 25.81 3.88
CA LYS A 426 -7.78 26.27 4.66
C LYS A 426 -8.01 27.78 4.54
N ASN A 427 -6.93 28.57 4.49
CA ASN A 427 -6.98 30.02 4.35
C ASN A 427 -7.13 30.51 2.89
N GLY A 428 -7.34 29.60 1.93
CA GLY A 428 -7.59 29.94 0.53
C GLY A 428 -6.37 30.36 -0.29
N LEU A 429 -5.16 29.98 0.14
CA LEU A 429 -3.94 30.29 -0.62
C LEU A 429 -3.78 29.42 -1.88
N VAL A 430 -4.60 28.39 -2.05
CA VAL A 430 -4.63 27.55 -3.26
C VAL A 430 -5.99 27.68 -3.92
N SER A 431 -6.01 28.18 -5.15
CA SER A 431 -7.25 28.34 -5.91
C SER A 431 -7.66 27.06 -6.65
N ASP A 432 -8.96 26.93 -6.98
CA ASP A 432 -9.47 25.83 -7.78
C ASP A 432 -8.83 25.78 -9.18
N GLU A 433 -8.50 26.95 -9.75
CA GLU A 433 -7.83 27.04 -11.06
C GLU A 433 -6.45 26.35 -11.05
N GLN A 434 -5.67 26.53 -9.97
CA GLN A 434 -4.34 25.92 -9.83
C GLN A 434 -4.38 24.39 -9.82
N ILE A 435 -5.41 23.80 -9.24
CA ILE A 435 -5.55 22.34 -9.10
C ILE A 435 -6.45 21.70 -10.17
N SER A 436 -7.09 22.50 -11.03
CA SER A 436 -8.08 22.00 -12.00
C SER A 436 -7.53 20.96 -12.99
N ALA A 437 -6.25 21.04 -13.33
CA ALA A 437 -5.57 20.10 -14.23
C ALA A 437 -5.14 18.79 -13.53
N TYR A 438 -5.28 18.68 -12.21
CA TYR A 438 -4.78 17.59 -11.37
C TYR A 438 -5.91 16.96 -10.59
N ALA A 439 -6.62 16.04 -11.23
CA ALA A 439 -7.83 15.45 -10.65
C ALA A 439 -7.55 14.49 -9.47
N GLY A 440 -6.40 13.83 -9.46
CA GLY A 440 -6.13 12.77 -8.49
C GLY A 440 -7.03 11.54 -8.68
N TRP A 441 -7.30 10.86 -7.59
CA TRP A 441 -8.29 9.75 -7.54
C TRP A 441 -9.72 10.27 -7.70
#